data_5dd1bac42dc9e12683931de912725dfd
#
_entry.id   5dd1bac42dc9e12683931de912725dfd
#
_cell.length_a   1.000
_cell.length_b   1.000
_cell.length_c   1.000
_cell.angle_alpha   90.00
_cell.angle_beta   90.00
_cell.angle_gamma   90.00
#
_symmetry.space_group_name_H-M   'P 1'
#
loop_
_entity.id
_entity.type
_entity.pdbx_description
1 polymer ?
#
loop_
_entity_poly.entity_id
_entity_poly.type
_entity_poly.pdbx_seq_one_letter_code
_entity_poly.pdbx_strand_id
1 'polypeptide(L)' 'SANVVNALKIAKDLGCKSIGFSGKDGGEFNNLCDVNIVVPAEDTPRIQEMHIVIGHTICHLIDQAFNEA' A
#
# COMPACT_ATOMS: atom_id res chain seq x y z
N SER A 1 3.51 -9.48 7.35
CA SER A 1 3.50 -9.24 8.79
C SER A 1 2.08 -9.38 9.35
N ALA A 2 1.93 -10.16 10.42
CA ALA A 2 0.64 -10.41 11.05
C ALA A 2 -0.02 -9.13 11.56
N ASN A 3 0.76 -8.19 12.06
CA ASN A 3 0.24 -6.92 12.56
C ASN A 3 -0.41 -6.10 11.45
N VAL A 4 0.20 -6.05 10.29
CA VAL A 4 -0.34 -5.31 9.15
C VAL A 4 -1.58 -5.98 8.61
N VAL A 5 -1.59 -7.30 8.51
CA VAL A 5 -2.76 -8.07 8.08
C VAL A 5 -3.95 -7.81 9.00
N ASN A 6 -3.72 -7.84 10.31
CA ASN A 6 -4.78 -7.56 11.30
C ASN A 6 -5.31 -6.12 11.18
N ALA A 7 -4.42 -5.16 10.96
CA ALA A 7 -4.82 -3.76 10.76
C ALA A 7 -5.70 -3.61 9.52
N LEU A 8 -5.37 -4.28 8.43
CA LEU A 8 -6.17 -4.24 7.20
C LEU A 8 -7.56 -4.85 7.39
N LYS A 9 -7.65 -5.93 8.16
CA LYS A 9 -8.95 -6.54 8.47
C LYS A 9 -9.84 -5.60 9.28
N ILE A 10 -9.26 -4.93 10.28
CA ILE A 10 -9.99 -3.95 11.10
C ILE A 10 -10.43 -2.75 10.24
N ALA A 11 -9.55 -2.25 9.39
CA ALA A 11 -9.87 -1.15 8.49
C ALA A 11 -11.07 -1.49 7.60
N LYS A 12 -11.10 -2.69 7.06
CA LYS A 12 -12.21 -3.16 6.24
C LYS A 12 -13.52 -3.21 7.03
N ASP A 13 -13.47 -3.73 8.25
CA ASP A 13 -14.65 -3.82 9.13
C ASP A 13 -15.20 -2.44 9.49
N LEU A 14 -14.32 -1.43 9.57
CA LEU A 14 -14.71 -0.05 9.86
C LEU A 14 -15.13 0.72 8.61
N GLY A 15 -15.15 0.10 7.45
CA GLY A 15 -15.53 0.74 6.20
C GLY A 15 -14.47 1.61 5.56
N CYS A 16 -13.21 1.47 5.98
CA CYS A 16 -12.11 2.22 5.38
C CYS A 16 -11.68 1.60 4.06
N LYS A 17 -11.29 2.44 3.11
CA LYS A 17 -10.59 1.99 1.91
C LYS A 17 -9.11 1.86 2.24
N SER A 18 -8.45 0.87 1.64
CA SER A 18 -7.05 0.60 1.94
C SER A 18 -6.22 0.46 0.66
N ILE A 19 -4.98 0.96 0.74
CA ILE A 19 -3.95 0.76 -0.28
C ILE A 19 -2.82 0.01 0.40
N GLY A 20 -2.50 -1.16 -0.12
CA GLY A 20 -1.40 -1.97 0.40
C GLY A 20 -0.16 -1.82 -0.44
N PHE A 21 1.00 -1.94 0.19
CA PHE A 21 2.28 -2.03 -0.49
C PHE A 21 2.89 -3.38 -0.15
N SER A 22 3.17 -4.17 -1.15
CA SER A 22 3.68 -5.51 -0.95
C SER A 22 4.78 -5.85 -1.94
N GLY A 23 5.43 -6.97 -1.72
CA GLY A 23 6.47 -7.46 -2.60
C GLY A 23 6.14 -8.87 -3.09
N LYS A 24 7.07 -9.43 -3.83
CA LYS A 24 6.97 -10.79 -4.38
C LYS A 24 5.70 -10.96 -5.20
N ASP A 25 4.73 -11.74 -4.74
CA ASP A 25 3.47 -12.00 -5.44
C ASP A 25 2.28 -11.24 -4.85
N GLY A 26 2.51 -10.40 -3.85
CA GLY A 26 1.46 -9.65 -3.17
C GLY A 26 0.89 -10.34 -1.93
N GLY A 27 1.05 -11.64 -1.81
CA GLY A 27 0.61 -12.42 -0.65
C GLY A 27 -0.85 -12.21 -0.28
N GLU A 28 -1.13 -12.17 1.02
CA GLU A 28 -2.49 -11.97 1.54
C GLU A 28 -3.07 -10.59 1.23
N PHE A 29 -2.25 -9.60 0.93
CA PHE A 29 -2.69 -8.25 0.62
C PHE A 29 -3.58 -8.20 -0.62
N ASN A 30 -3.40 -9.13 -1.55
CA ASN A 30 -4.23 -9.20 -2.76
C ASN A 30 -5.72 -9.30 -2.44
N ASN A 31 -6.07 -9.93 -1.33
CA ASN A 31 -7.46 -10.15 -0.93
C ASN A 31 -7.93 -9.18 0.15
N LEU A 32 -7.00 -8.49 0.84
CA LEU A 32 -7.34 -7.65 1.99
C LEU A 32 -7.41 -6.17 1.67
N CYS A 33 -6.68 -5.71 0.65
CA CYS A 33 -6.63 -4.30 0.28
C CYS A 33 -7.59 -4.00 -0.87
N ASP A 34 -8.13 -2.79 -0.89
CA ASP A 34 -8.89 -2.33 -2.04
C ASP A 34 -7.97 -2.15 -3.25
N VAL A 35 -6.75 -1.66 -3.02
CA VAL A 35 -5.70 -1.57 -4.03
C VAL A 35 -4.43 -2.13 -3.40
N ASN A 36 -3.76 -3.03 -4.09
CA ASN A 36 -2.49 -3.57 -3.65
C ASN A 36 -1.41 -3.26 -4.69
N ILE A 37 -0.45 -2.44 -4.31
CA ILE A 37 0.67 -2.08 -5.17
C ILE A 37 1.80 -3.08 -4.91
N VAL A 38 2.02 -3.96 -5.87
CA VAL A 38 2.98 -5.06 -5.76
C VAL A 38 4.27 -4.69 -6.47
N VAL A 39 5.39 -4.75 -5.77
CA VAL A 39 6.71 -4.69 -6.37
C VAL A 39 7.21 -6.12 -6.51
N PRO A 40 7.21 -6.70 -7.71
CA PRO A 40 7.48 -8.13 -7.90
C PRO A 40 8.98 -8.45 -7.86
N ALA A 41 9.63 -8.11 -6.76
CA ALA A 41 11.05 -8.36 -6.52
C ALA A 41 11.19 -9.26 -5.31
N GLU A 42 12.30 -10.00 -5.26
CA GLU A 42 12.62 -10.87 -4.14
C GLU A 42 13.49 -10.18 -3.09
N ASP A 43 14.14 -9.09 -3.47
CA ASP A 43 15.08 -8.37 -2.63
C ASP A 43 14.36 -7.30 -1.80
N THR A 44 14.26 -7.52 -0.49
CA THR A 44 13.54 -6.62 0.42
C THR A 44 13.98 -5.16 0.33
N PRO A 45 15.29 -4.81 0.30
CA PRO A 45 15.67 -3.40 0.13
C PRO A 45 15.13 -2.76 -1.14
N ARG A 46 15.10 -3.50 -2.25
CA ARG A 46 14.56 -2.99 -3.52
C ARG A 46 13.06 -2.76 -3.45
N ILE A 47 12.34 -3.69 -2.80
CA ILE A 47 10.91 -3.55 -2.57
C ILE A 47 10.63 -2.29 -1.76
N GLN A 48 11.37 -2.07 -0.68
CA GLN A 48 11.20 -0.91 0.19
C GLN A 48 11.50 0.40 -0.54
N GLU A 49 12.57 0.45 -1.32
CA GLU A 49 12.91 1.63 -2.11
C GLU A 49 11.77 2.02 -3.05
N MET A 50 11.21 1.05 -3.75
CA MET A 50 10.10 1.30 -4.67
C MET A 50 8.85 1.74 -3.93
N HIS A 51 8.53 1.14 -2.79
CA HIS A 51 7.40 1.54 -1.97
C HIS A 51 7.51 3.00 -1.52
N ILE A 52 8.70 3.42 -1.12
CA ILE A 52 8.94 4.81 -0.70
C ILE A 52 8.71 5.77 -1.85
N VAL A 53 9.26 5.48 -3.03
CA VAL A 53 9.10 6.32 -4.22
C VAL A 53 7.62 6.43 -4.61
N ILE A 54 6.93 5.30 -4.66
CA ILE A 54 5.51 5.26 -5.02
C ILE A 54 4.67 6.00 -3.99
N GLY A 55 4.92 5.78 -2.70
CA GLY A 55 4.21 6.44 -1.61
C GLY A 55 4.39 7.96 -1.64
N HIS A 56 5.61 8.44 -1.83
CA HIS A 56 5.89 9.87 -1.95
C HIS A 56 5.19 10.47 -3.17
N THR A 57 5.17 9.75 -4.28
CA THR A 57 4.49 10.21 -5.50
C THR A 57 2.98 10.35 -5.27
N ILE A 58 2.36 9.37 -4.63
CA ILE A 58 0.94 9.41 -4.30
C ILE A 58 0.64 10.60 -3.39
N CYS A 59 1.42 10.79 -2.34
CA CYS A 59 1.24 11.90 -1.42
C CYS A 59 1.37 13.26 -2.13
N HIS A 60 2.34 13.39 -3.03
CA HIS A 60 2.54 14.60 -3.81
C HIS A 60 1.31 14.90 -4.69
N LEU A 61 0.78 13.88 -5.35
CA LEU A 61 -0.41 14.03 -6.20
C LEU A 61 -1.65 14.42 -5.37
N ILE A 62 -1.80 13.84 -4.19
CA ILE A 62 -2.89 14.19 -3.27
C ILE A 62 -2.78 15.65 -2.84
N ASP A 63 -1.58 16.08 -2.43
CA ASP A 63 -1.34 17.47 -2.03
C ASP A 63 -1.68 18.43 -3.15
N GLN A 64 -1.28 18.13 -4.38
CA GLN A 64 -1.62 18.96 -5.53
C GLN A 64 -3.14 19.05 -5.72
N ALA A 65 -3.83 17.93 -5.66
CA ALA A 65 -5.28 17.88 -5.86
C ALA A 65 -6.02 18.73 -4.82
N PHE A 66 -5.62 18.66 -3.54
CA PHE A 66 -6.24 19.42 -2.48
C PHE A 66 -5.88 20.91 -2.53
N ASN A 67 -4.67 21.25 -2.95
CA ASN A 67 -4.25 22.65 -3.06
C ASN A 67 -4.89 23.37 -4.25
N GLU A 68 -5.23 22.62 -5.30
CA GLU A 68 -5.89 23.19 -6.48
C GLU A 68 -7.40 23.30 -6.31
N ALA A 69 -7.93 22.59 -5.33
CA ALA A 69 -9.36 22.63 -5.03
C ALA A 69 -9.71 23.88 -4.23
#